data_f6bd637b3903f7b6651378eddee52d43
#
_entry.id   f6bd637b3903f7b6651378eddee52d43
#
_cell.length_a   1.000
_cell.length_b   1.000
_cell.length_c   1.000
_cell.angle_alpha   90.00
_cell.angle_beta   90.00
_cell.angle_gamma   90.00
#
_symmetry.space_group_name_H-M   'P 1'
#
loop_
_entity.id
_entity.type
_entity.pdbx_description
1 polymer ?
#
loop_
_entity_poly.entity_id
_entity_poly.type
_entity_poly.pdbx_seq_one_letter_code
_entity_poly.pdbx_strand_id
1 'polypeptide(L)'
;MTTISGSSVKRLIVACEAGMGSSVMVAKQLEKQLKKLGVEVSHSPVNQLLSSNPDLVLCHRGLAQRAKQAVPDIVVVPFDMFIGDIRIAKLVKSIENGSDISDD
;
A
#
# COMPACT_ATOMS: atom_id res chain seq x y z
N MET A 1 -17.16 -0.94 -1.25
CA MET A 1 -15.90 -1.71 -1.21
C MET A 1 -15.15 -1.52 -2.51
N THR A 2 -13.86 -1.24 -2.44
CA THR A 2 -13.04 -0.94 -3.62
C THR A 2 -12.12 -2.12 -3.90
N THR A 3 -11.94 -2.45 -5.17
CA THR A 3 -11.12 -3.59 -5.58
C THR A 3 -10.26 -3.20 -6.78
N ILE A 4 -9.02 -3.71 -6.82
CA ILE A 4 -8.12 -3.51 -7.94
C ILE A 4 -7.46 -4.84 -8.29
N SER A 5 -7.23 -5.08 -9.58
CA SER A 5 -6.47 -6.25 -10.01
C SER A 5 -4.99 -6.08 -9.69
N GLY A 6 -4.36 -7.13 -9.18
CA GLY A 6 -2.93 -7.08 -8.89
C GLY A 6 -2.09 -6.72 -10.10
N SER A 7 -2.52 -7.11 -11.29
CA SER A 7 -1.83 -6.79 -12.53
C SER A 7 -1.97 -5.31 -12.93
N SER A 8 -2.93 -4.61 -12.35
CA SER A 8 -3.16 -3.17 -12.61
C SER A 8 -2.38 -2.26 -11.68
N VAL A 9 -1.75 -2.80 -10.65
CA VAL A 9 -0.99 -2.00 -9.68
C VAL A 9 0.32 -1.58 -10.31
N LYS A 10 0.46 -0.28 -10.55
CA LYS A 10 1.70 0.32 -11.07
C LYS A 10 2.42 1.15 -10.02
N ARG A 11 1.65 1.76 -9.11
CA ARG A 11 2.19 2.63 -8.06
C ARG A 11 1.58 2.24 -6.72
N LEU A 12 2.40 1.73 -5.84
CA LEU A 12 2.03 1.39 -4.47
C LEU A 12 2.62 2.44 -3.53
N ILE A 13 1.76 3.06 -2.73
CA ILE A 13 2.19 4.07 -1.77
C ILE A 13 1.97 3.53 -0.35
N VAL A 14 3.01 3.58 0.48
CA VAL A 14 2.89 3.28 1.90
C VAL A 14 2.56 4.58 2.61
N ALA A 15 1.35 4.68 3.14
CA ALA A 15 0.92 5.88 3.85
C ALA A 15 1.51 5.90 5.25
N CYS A 16 1.91 7.07 5.72
CA CYS A 16 2.52 7.22 7.03
C CYS A 16 2.07 8.52 7.69
N GLU A 17 2.32 8.62 9.00
CA GLU A 17 2.25 9.88 9.71
C GLU A 17 3.58 10.59 9.60
N ALA A 18 3.56 11.91 9.65
CA ALA A 18 4.78 12.70 9.61
C ALA A 18 5.71 12.28 10.75
N GLY A 19 6.96 11.97 10.43
CA GLY A 19 7.96 11.59 11.42
C GLY A 19 8.06 10.10 11.73
N MET A 20 7.24 9.25 11.12
CA MET A 20 7.32 7.80 11.36
C MET A 20 8.29 7.14 10.38
N GLY A 21 9.39 6.60 10.92
CA GLY A 21 10.40 5.91 10.11
C GLY A 21 10.02 4.49 9.72
N SER A 22 9.08 3.86 10.43
CA SER A 22 8.69 2.47 10.19
C SER A 22 8.09 2.26 8.80
N SER A 23 7.33 3.24 8.31
CA SER A 23 6.73 3.17 6.98
C SER A 23 7.77 3.16 5.87
N VAL A 24 8.89 3.86 6.09
CA VAL A 24 10.00 3.88 5.13
C VAL A 24 10.62 2.49 5.02
N MET A 25 10.77 1.77 6.13
CA MET A 25 11.28 0.40 6.13
C MET A 25 10.38 -0.53 5.32
N VAL A 26 9.07 -0.45 5.53
CA VAL A 26 8.10 -1.27 4.80
C VAL A 26 8.17 -0.96 3.32
N ALA A 27 8.22 0.33 2.96
CA ALA A 27 8.30 0.74 1.56
C ALA A 27 9.56 0.19 0.89
N LYS A 28 10.70 0.24 1.56
CA LYS A 28 11.95 -0.28 1.00
C LYS A 28 11.92 -1.80 0.80
N GLN A 29 11.33 -2.53 1.74
CA GLN A 29 11.19 -3.98 1.61
C GLN A 29 10.32 -4.34 0.42
N LEU A 30 9.19 -3.65 0.28
CA LEU A 30 8.27 -3.90 -0.83
C LEU A 30 8.89 -3.49 -2.16
N GLU A 31 9.65 -2.40 -2.18
CA GLU A 31 10.35 -1.96 -3.38
C GLU A 31 11.26 -3.06 -3.92
N LYS A 32 12.02 -3.72 -3.04
CA LYS A 32 12.89 -4.82 -3.44
C LYS A 32 12.09 -6.00 -3.98
N GLN A 33 10.98 -6.34 -3.33
CA GLN A 33 10.19 -7.50 -3.71
C GLN A 33 9.41 -7.28 -5.01
N LEU A 34 8.96 -6.06 -5.26
CA LEU A 34 8.08 -5.77 -6.38
C LEU A 34 8.79 -5.12 -7.57
N LYS A 35 10.08 -4.80 -7.43
CA LYS A 35 10.84 -4.15 -8.49
C LYS A 35 10.81 -4.95 -9.80
N LYS A 36 10.97 -6.25 -9.71
CA LYS A 36 10.97 -7.14 -10.87
C LYS A 36 9.62 -7.20 -11.57
N LEU A 37 8.56 -6.78 -10.88
CA LEU A 37 7.20 -6.77 -11.43
C LEU A 37 6.83 -5.42 -12.03
N GLY A 38 7.73 -4.45 -12.01
CA GLY A 38 7.50 -3.13 -12.57
C GLY A 38 6.63 -2.23 -11.71
N VAL A 39 6.46 -2.56 -10.42
CA VAL A 39 5.66 -1.75 -9.51
C VAL A 39 6.56 -0.73 -8.83
N GLU A 40 6.17 0.54 -8.92
CA GLU A 40 6.85 1.63 -8.23
C GLU A 40 6.31 1.70 -6.80
N VAL A 41 7.21 1.61 -5.81
CA VAL A 41 6.86 1.68 -4.40
C VAL A 41 7.48 2.92 -3.78
N SER A 42 6.67 3.70 -3.09
CA SER A 42 7.14 4.89 -2.38
C SER A 42 6.34 5.06 -1.10
N HIS A 43 6.66 6.09 -0.31
CA HIS A 43 5.92 6.41 0.90
C HIS A 43 5.49 7.87 0.86
N SER A 44 4.39 8.17 1.57
CA SER A 44 3.83 9.52 1.58
C SER A 44 3.02 9.72 2.85
N PRO A 45 3.02 10.94 3.42
CA PRO A 45 2.08 11.26 4.50
C PRO A 45 0.63 11.12 4.01
N VAL A 46 -0.28 10.76 4.93
CA VAL A 46 -1.68 10.56 4.59
C VAL A 46 -2.28 11.79 3.88
N ASN A 47 -1.93 12.98 4.33
CA ASN A 47 -2.49 14.21 3.77
C ASN A 47 -1.97 14.54 2.36
N GLN A 48 -1.02 13.79 1.84
CA GLN A 48 -0.49 13.97 0.48
C GLN A 48 -0.83 12.82 -0.44
N LEU A 49 -1.61 11.85 0.01
CA LEU A 49 -1.94 10.68 -0.79
C LEU A 49 -2.63 11.03 -2.10
N LEU A 50 -3.58 11.95 -2.07
CA LEU A 50 -4.33 12.31 -3.27
C LEU A 50 -3.42 12.88 -4.35
N SER A 51 -2.49 13.75 -3.97
CA SER A 51 -1.56 14.34 -4.93
C SER A 51 -0.49 13.37 -5.41
N SER A 52 -0.24 12.30 -4.66
CA SER A 52 0.71 11.24 -5.06
C SER A 52 0.13 10.30 -6.11
N ASN A 53 -1.17 10.34 -6.32
CA ASN A 53 -1.88 9.58 -7.35
C ASN A 53 -1.59 8.07 -7.27
N PRO A 54 -1.86 7.41 -6.14
CA PRO A 54 -1.56 5.99 -5.99
C PRO A 54 -2.57 5.10 -6.70
N ASP A 55 -2.14 3.93 -7.13
CA ASP A 55 -3.05 2.87 -7.57
C ASP A 55 -3.51 2.03 -6.36
N LEU A 56 -2.65 1.91 -5.36
CA LEU A 56 -2.91 1.11 -4.18
C LEU A 56 -2.19 1.75 -3.00
N VAL A 57 -2.86 1.78 -1.85
CA VAL A 57 -2.29 2.33 -0.62
C VAL A 57 -2.18 1.22 0.42
N LEU A 58 -1.01 1.15 1.05
CA LEU A 58 -0.76 0.26 2.17
C LEU A 58 -0.46 1.11 3.40
N CYS A 59 -1.10 0.82 4.53
CA CYS A 59 -0.88 1.62 5.73
C CYS A 59 -1.12 0.80 6.98
N HIS A 60 -0.58 1.27 8.11
CA HIS A 60 -0.87 0.67 9.39
C HIS A 60 -2.37 0.81 9.69
N ARG A 61 -2.94 -0.19 10.36
CA ARG A 61 -4.38 -0.21 10.65
C ARG A 61 -4.86 1.07 11.33
N GLY A 62 -4.05 1.66 12.19
CA GLY A 62 -4.40 2.91 12.86
C GLY A 62 -4.59 4.11 11.93
N LEU A 63 -4.07 4.03 10.72
CA LEU A 63 -4.19 5.10 9.71
C LEU A 63 -5.16 4.76 8.59
N ALA A 64 -5.69 3.54 8.56
CA ALA A 64 -6.48 3.06 7.42
C ALA A 64 -7.71 3.93 7.16
N GLN A 65 -8.42 4.33 8.21
CA GLN A 65 -9.61 5.14 8.06
C GLN A 65 -9.27 6.52 7.46
N ARG A 66 -8.22 7.15 7.97
CA ARG A 66 -7.77 8.46 7.46
C ARG A 66 -7.32 8.36 6.01
N ALA A 67 -6.58 7.30 5.69
CA ALA A 67 -6.12 7.08 4.31
C ALA A 67 -7.31 6.88 3.37
N LYS A 68 -8.30 6.10 3.79
CA LYS A 68 -9.49 5.85 2.97
C LYS A 68 -10.30 7.13 2.75
N GLN A 69 -10.35 8.00 3.76
CA GLN A 69 -11.03 9.30 3.60
C GLN A 69 -10.30 10.21 2.62
N ALA A 70 -8.97 10.12 2.60
CA ALA A 70 -8.16 10.93 1.67
C ALA A 70 -8.30 10.45 0.23
N VAL A 71 -8.40 9.14 0.02
CA VAL A 71 -8.49 8.55 -1.33
C VAL A 71 -9.61 7.50 -1.37
N PRO A 72 -10.87 7.91 -1.31
CA PRO A 72 -12.00 6.97 -1.18
C PRO A 72 -12.17 6.01 -2.36
N ASP A 73 -11.65 6.35 -3.51
CA ASP A 73 -11.75 5.51 -4.71
C ASP A 73 -10.58 4.55 -4.88
N ILE A 74 -9.60 4.60 -3.99
CA ILE A 74 -8.39 3.80 -4.06
C ILE A 74 -8.47 2.69 -3.01
N VAL A 75 -7.96 1.51 -3.35
CA VAL A 75 -7.87 0.40 -2.39
C VAL A 75 -6.83 0.72 -1.33
N VAL A 76 -7.25 0.67 -0.06
CA VAL A 76 -6.37 0.88 1.08
C VAL A 76 -6.29 -0.42 1.87
N VAL A 77 -5.11 -1.03 1.91
CA VAL A 77 -4.89 -2.30 2.60
C VAL A 77 -4.24 -2.03 3.95
N PRO A 78 -4.93 -2.36 5.06
CA PRO A 78 -4.34 -2.17 6.38
C PRO A 78 -3.44 -3.33 6.76
N PHE A 79 -2.36 -3.05 7.49
CA PHE A 79 -1.53 -4.07 8.10
C PHE A 79 -1.37 -3.78 9.58
N ASP A 80 -1.04 -4.81 10.37
CA ASP A 80 -0.94 -4.70 11.83
C ASP A 80 0.50 -4.63 12.31
N MET A 81 1.43 -5.25 11.59
CA MET A 81 2.84 -5.32 11.99
C MET A 81 3.74 -4.83 10.87
N PHE A 82 4.78 -4.09 11.23
CA PHE A 82 5.73 -3.58 10.24
C PHE A 82 6.68 -4.66 9.72
N ILE A 83 6.82 -5.76 10.45
CA ILE A 83 7.69 -6.87 10.06
C ILE A 83 6.89 -8.16 10.14
N GLY A 84 6.92 -8.95 9.05
CA GLY A 84 6.32 -10.27 9.03
C GLY A 84 4.79 -10.30 9.01
N ASP A 85 4.15 -9.22 8.59
CA ASP A 85 2.69 -9.17 8.53
C ASP A 85 2.18 -10.05 7.38
N ILE A 86 1.22 -10.92 7.69
CA ILE A 86 0.64 -11.84 6.71
C ILE A 86 -0.12 -11.10 5.61
N ARG A 87 -0.69 -9.94 5.92
CA ARG A 87 -1.44 -9.14 4.94
C ARG A 87 -0.51 -8.56 3.88
N ILE A 88 0.69 -8.16 4.29
CA ILE A 88 1.70 -7.66 3.35
C ILE A 88 2.14 -8.81 2.45
N ALA A 89 2.37 -10.00 2.99
CA ALA A 89 2.74 -11.17 2.21
C ALA A 89 1.65 -11.54 1.21
N LYS A 90 0.39 -11.49 1.61
CA LYS A 90 -0.73 -11.76 0.71
C LYS A 90 -0.83 -10.71 -0.40
N LEU A 91 -0.57 -9.46 -0.08
CA LEU A 91 -0.58 -8.38 -1.04
C LEU A 91 0.48 -8.61 -2.13
N VAL A 92 1.69 -8.96 -1.74
CA VAL A 92 2.77 -9.26 -2.69
C VAL A 92 2.38 -10.41 -3.60
N LYS A 93 1.81 -11.48 -3.03
CA LYS A 93 1.36 -12.62 -3.82
C LYS A 93 0.26 -12.25 -4.80
N SER A 94 -0.69 -11.42 -4.38
CA SER A 94 -1.77 -10.98 -5.25
C SER A 94 -1.25 -10.17 -6.43
N ILE A 95 -0.25 -9.34 -6.20
CA ILE A 95 0.38 -8.56 -7.27
C ILE A 95 1.12 -9.49 -8.22
N GLU A 96 1.86 -10.47 -7.69
CA GLU A 96 2.59 -11.44 -8.51
C GLU A 96 1.67 -12.27 -9.40
N ASN A 97 0.52 -12.67 -8.87
CA ASN A 97 -0.43 -13.55 -9.56
C ASN A 97 -1.48 -12.79 -10.35
N GLY A 98 -1.56 -11.47 -10.23
CA GLY A 98 -2.60 -10.67 -10.85
C GLY A 98 -3.97 -10.86 -10.22
N SER A 99 -4.02 -11.34 -8.98
CA SER A 99 -5.28 -11.56 -8.26
C SER A 99 -5.88 -10.25 -7.77
N ASP A 100 -7.18 -10.27 -7.51
CA ASP A 100 -7.88 -9.08 -7.02
C ASP A 100 -7.45 -8.72 -5.60
N ILE A 101 -7.35 -7.42 -5.33
CA ILE A 101 -7.00 -6.87 -4.04
C ILE A 101 -8.12 -5.94 -3.61
N SER A 102 -8.63 -6.14 -2.40
CA SER A 102 -9.67 -5.28 -1.85
C SER A 102 -9.20 -4.64 -0.56
N ASP A 103 -9.94 -3.64 -0.09
CA ASP A 103 -9.58 -2.89 1.10
C ASP A 103 -10.09 -3.51 2.41
N ASP A 104 -10.38 -4.77 2.40
CA ASP A 104 -10.72 -5.51 3.60
C ASP A 104 -9.50 -5.94 4.37
#